data_e9d80819766a64929107a60bc7c71ff5
#
_entry.id   e9d80819766a64929107a60bc7c71ff5
#
_cell.length_a   1.000
_cell.length_b   1.000
_cell.length_c   1.000
_cell.angle_alpha   90.00
_cell.angle_beta   90.00
_cell.angle_gamma   90.00
#
_symmetry.space_group_name_H-M   'P 1'
#
loop_
_entity.id
_entity.type
_entity.pdbx_description
1 polymer ?
#
loop_
_entity_poly.entity_id
_entity_poly.type
_entity_poly.pdbx_seq_one_letter_code
_entity_poly.pdbx_strand_id
1 'polypeptide(L)'
;MGYMGDGINDAAAMKAADVGISVDTAVDIAKESASVVLLEKDLMVLEKGVIEGRKIYANMMKYIKMTAASNFGNMFSVLAASAFLPFLPMASLHLILLNLIYDISCTAIPWDNVDAEYLKVPRTWDASGISRFMLWMGPVSSLFDIATYLLLYFVIAPMACGGMTFAQLTNPAMQDKFAALFQTGWFIESMWTQTLVMHMIRTKKLPFIQSHASLPVMLLTMLGLSLIHISEPTRLAL
;
A
#
# COMPACT_ATOMS: atom_id res chain seq x y z
N MET A 1 -14.04 14.64 21.27
CA MET A 1 -15.43 15.02 21.61
C MET A 1 -15.87 16.14 20.68
N GLY A 2 -16.99 15.99 19.94
CA GLY A 2 -17.57 17.06 19.13
C GLY A 2 -18.58 17.86 19.93
N TYR A 3 -18.62 19.16 19.76
CA TYR A 3 -19.62 20.06 20.34
C TYR A 3 -20.27 20.90 19.26
N MET A 4 -21.58 20.96 19.24
CA MET A 4 -22.36 21.74 18.26
C MET A 4 -23.08 22.89 18.96
N GLY A 5 -22.96 24.10 18.39
CA GLY A 5 -23.59 25.28 18.94
C GLY A 5 -23.82 26.36 17.88
N ASP A 6 -24.81 27.25 18.13
CA ASP A 6 -25.17 28.34 17.23
C ASP A 6 -25.20 29.72 17.91
N GLY A 7 -25.03 29.76 19.24
CA GLY A 7 -25.08 30.98 20.05
C GLY A 7 -23.74 31.48 20.56
N ILE A 8 -23.73 32.71 21.06
CA ILE A 8 -22.54 33.33 21.68
C ILE A 8 -22.05 32.51 22.86
N ASN A 9 -22.98 31.93 23.64
CA ASN A 9 -22.68 31.14 24.83
C ASN A 9 -21.94 29.84 24.51
N ASP A 10 -22.06 29.34 23.27
CA ASP A 10 -21.45 28.08 22.82
C ASP A 10 -19.98 28.23 22.38
N ALA A 11 -19.57 29.46 22.07
CA ALA A 11 -18.25 29.74 21.50
C ALA A 11 -17.09 29.19 22.35
N ALA A 12 -17.16 29.33 23.67
CA ALA A 12 -16.14 28.84 24.60
C ALA A 12 -16.09 27.30 24.62
N ALA A 13 -17.27 26.63 24.62
CA ALA A 13 -17.38 25.20 24.61
C ALA A 13 -16.93 24.59 23.28
N MET A 14 -17.24 25.24 22.14
CA MET A 14 -16.78 24.83 20.81
C MET A 14 -15.24 24.91 20.68
N LYS A 15 -14.61 25.97 21.23
CA LYS A 15 -13.14 26.08 21.26
C LYS A 15 -12.45 25.06 22.16
N ALA A 16 -13.12 24.63 23.22
CA ALA A 16 -12.60 23.61 24.15
C ALA A 16 -12.84 22.18 23.66
N ALA A 17 -13.71 21.97 22.70
CA ALA A 17 -13.97 20.66 22.11
C ALA A 17 -12.85 20.26 21.11
N ASP A 18 -12.68 18.97 20.88
CA ASP A 18 -11.76 18.48 19.81
C ASP A 18 -12.26 18.92 18.42
N VAL A 19 -13.56 19.03 18.23
CA VAL A 19 -14.20 19.55 17.02
C VAL A 19 -15.40 20.40 17.41
N GLY A 20 -15.32 21.71 17.17
CA GLY A 20 -16.46 22.63 17.27
C GLY A 20 -17.23 22.63 15.96
N ILE A 21 -18.54 22.52 16.01
CA ILE A 21 -19.44 22.50 14.84
C ILE A 21 -20.46 23.62 14.98
N SER A 22 -20.67 24.38 13.92
CA SER A 22 -21.72 25.40 13.86
C SER A 22 -22.55 25.26 12.58
N VAL A 23 -23.56 26.10 12.44
CA VAL A 23 -24.42 26.14 11.26
C VAL A 23 -24.31 27.50 10.58
N ASP A 24 -24.61 27.58 9.29
CA ASP A 24 -24.54 28.82 8.53
C ASP A 24 -25.41 29.96 9.09
N THR A 25 -26.54 29.61 9.69
CA THR A 25 -27.48 30.55 10.34
C THR A 25 -27.06 30.99 11.75
N ALA A 26 -25.93 30.47 12.27
CA ALA A 26 -25.42 30.85 13.59
C ALA A 26 -24.88 32.25 13.66
N VAL A 27 -24.73 32.78 14.88
CA VAL A 27 -24.06 34.07 15.09
C VAL A 27 -22.58 34.00 14.68
N ASP A 28 -22.01 35.11 14.23
CA ASP A 28 -20.66 35.16 13.65
C ASP A 28 -19.59 34.62 14.62
N ILE A 29 -19.71 34.96 15.90
CA ILE A 29 -18.75 34.47 16.93
C ILE A 29 -18.81 32.95 17.12
N ALA A 30 -19.96 32.32 16.91
CA ALA A 30 -20.09 30.87 16.94
C ALA A 30 -19.44 30.25 15.69
N LYS A 31 -19.67 30.83 14.51
CA LYS A 31 -19.02 30.39 13.25
C LYS A 31 -17.50 30.51 13.30
N GLU A 32 -16.97 31.62 13.84
CA GLU A 32 -15.53 31.82 14.01
C GLU A 32 -14.90 30.88 15.05
N SER A 33 -15.70 30.40 16.00
CA SER A 33 -15.24 29.46 17.03
C SER A 33 -15.32 28.00 16.59
N ALA A 34 -16.01 27.71 15.50
CA ALA A 34 -16.23 26.37 14.99
C ALA A 34 -15.10 25.92 14.05
N SER A 35 -14.76 24.64 14.10
CA SER A 35 -13.86 23.99 13.14
C SER A 35 -14.57 23.61 11.85
N VAL A 36 -15.88 23.40 11.92
CA VAL A 36 -16.75 23.01 10.80
C VAL A 36 -18.04 23.82 10.86
N VAL A 37 -18.46 24.40 9.73
CA VAL A 37 -19.73 25.08 9.59
C VAL A 37 -20.61 24.29 8.62
N LEU A 38 -21.76 23.80 9.08
CA LEU A 38 -22.75 23.14 8.23
C LEU A 38 -23.53 24.19 7.44
N LEU A 39 -23.53 24.09 6.12
CA LEU A 39 -24.25 25.00 5.22
C LEU A 39 -25.75 24.73 5.25
N GLU A 40 -26.17 23.53 5.61
CA GLU A 40 -27.56 23.13 5.79
C GLU A 40 -27.82 22.82 7.26
N LYS A 41 -28.92 23.33 7.80
CA LYS A 41 -29.35 23.08 9.19
C LYS A 41 -30.04 21.71 9.30
N ASP A 42 -29.28 20.66 8.94
CA ASP A 42 -29.75 19.27 8.99
C ASP A 42 -28.70 18.37 9.66
N LEU A 43 -29.11 17.70 10.74
CA LEU A 43 -28.25 16.76 11.45
C LEU A 43 -27.86 15.53 10.61
N MET A 44 -28.64 15.20 9.58
CA MET A 44 -28.27 14.13 8.64
C MET A 44 -27.02 14.46 7.82
N VAL A 45 -26.78 15.75 7.57
CA VAL A 45 -25.54 16.21 6.92
C VAL A 45 -24.33 15.95 7.82
N LEU A 46 -24.48 16.19 9.13
CA LEU A 46 -23.44 15.88 10.10
C LEU A 46 -23.16 14.37 10.16
N GLU A 47 -24.20 13.53 10.20
CA GLU A 47 -24.05 12.06 10.19
C GLU A 47 -23.29 11.60 8.95
N LYS A 48 -23.67 12.08 7.76
CA LYS A 48 -22.95 11.80 6.50
C LYS A 48 -21.50 12.23 6.58
N GLY A 49 -21.24 13.43 7.11
CA GLY A 49 -19.86 13.94 7.32
C GLY A 49 -19.02 13.04 8.22
N VAL A 50 -19.60 12.55 9.32
CA VAL A 50 -18.92 11.59 10.23
C VAL A 50 -18.60 10.28 9.51
N ILE A 51 -19.55 9.74 8.74
CA ILE A 51 -19.35 8.50 7.97
C ILE A 51 -18.26 8.68 6.93
N GLU A 52 -18.29 9.79 6.17
CA GLU A 52 -17.27 10.08 5.16
C GLU A 52 -15.89 10.30 5.81
N GLY A 53 -15.80 11.00 6.93
CA GLY A 53 -14.55 11.14 7.69
C GLY A 53 -13.99 9.79 8.15
N ARG A 54 -14.84 8.86 8.59
CA ARG A 54 -14.42 7.49 8.93
C ARG A 54 -13.92 6.70 7.71
N LYS A 55 -14.52 6.89 6.52
CA LYS A 55 -14.05 6.28 5.27
C LYS A 55 -12.69 6.81 4.86
N ILE A 56 -12.51 8.15 4.91
CA ILE A 56 -11.24 8.80 4.61
C ILE A 56 -10.14 8.26 5.55
N TYR A 57 -10.42 8.23 6.86
CA TYR A 57 -9.49 7.68 7.84
C TYR A 57 -9.15 6.21 7.56
N ALA A 58 -10.14 5.39 7.23
CA ALA A 58 -9.93 3.99 6.89
C ALA A 58 -9.02 3.83 5.69
N ASN A 59 -9.23 4.59 4.62
CA ASN A 59 -8.43 4.53 3.41
C ASN A 59 -7.01 5.07 3.63
N MET A 60 -6.86 6.13 4.41
CA MET A 60 -5.54 6.61 4.85
C MET A 60 -4.78 5.51 5.61
N MET A 61 -5.43 4.82 6.54
CA MET A 61 -4.82 3.72 7.30
C MET A 61 -4.47 2.51 6.43
N LYS A 62 -5.26 2.21 5.39
CA LYS A 62 -4.90 1.19 4.39
C LYS A 62 -3.61 1.57 3.68
N TYR A 63 -3.53 2.79 3.14
CA TYR A 63 -2.35 3.29 2.45
C TYR A 63 -1.10 3.21 3.31
N ILE A 64 -1.15 3.73 4.55
CA ILE A 64 -0.01 3.72 5.46
C ILE A 64 0.47 2.30 5.75
N LYS A 65 -0.46 1.37 6.02
CA LYS A 65 -0.10 -0.03 6.28
C LYS A 65 0.50 -0.72 5.06
N MET A 66 -0.06 -0.48 3.89
CA MET A 66 0.43 -1.04 2.63
C MET A 66 1.84 -0.55 2.34
N THR A 67 2.06 0.76 2.38
CA THR A 67 3.36 1.37 2.10
C THR A 67 4.42 0.95 3.12
N ALA A 68 4.08 0.99 4.42
CA ALA A 68 5.00 0.58 5.47
C ALA A 68 5.39 -0.90 5.37
N ALA A 69 4.42 -1.80 5.14
CA ALA A 69 4.68 -3.23 5.03
C ALA A 69 5.47 -3.57 3.76
N SER A 70 5.14 -2.95 2.63
CA SER A 70 5.85 -3.15 1.35
C SER A 70 7.30 -2.69 1.43
N ASN A 71 7.55 -1.47 1.88
CA ASN A 71 8.91 -0.95 2.01
C ASN A 71 9.76 -1.77 2.98
N PHE A 72 9.20 -2.14 4.14
CA PHE A 72 9.90 -2.97 5.11
C PHE A 72 10.21 -4.37 4.56
N GLY A 73 9.25 -5.00 3.88
CA GLY A 73 9.43 -6.28 3.21
C GLY A 73 10.52 -6.21 2.15
N ASN A 74 10.47 -5.25 1.24
CA ASN A 74 11.46 -5.05 0.19
C ASN A 74 12.88 -4.85 0.76
N MET A 75 13.03 -4.00 1.78
CA MET A 75 14.34 -3.79 2.42
C MET A 75 14.87 -5.06 3.06
N PHE A 76 14.01 -5.83 3.73
CA PHE A 76 14.40 -7.09 4.36
C PHE A 76 14.81 -8.14 3.31
N SER A 77 14.07 -8.24 2.21
CA SER A 77 14.36 -9.16 1.11
C SER A 77 15.65 -8.81 0.39
N VAL A 78 15.91 -7.52 0.11
CA VAL A 78 17.18 -7.05 -0.46
C VAL A 78 18.35 -7.37 0.47
N LEU A 79 18.20 -7.12 1.78
CA LEU A 79 19.24 -7.41 2.77
C LEU A 79 19.56 -8.90 2.81
N ALA A 80 18.53 -9.75 2.85
CA ALA A 80 18.69 -11.20 2.85
C ALA A 80 19.38 -11.68 1.56
N ALA A 81 18.93 -11.22 0.40
CA ALA A 81 19.52 -11.58 -0.89
C ALA A 81 21.00 -11.15 -0.98
N SER A 82 21.29 -9.91 -0.57
CA SER A 82 22.67 -9.36 -0.63
C SER A 82 23.66 -10.09 0.28
N ALA A 83 23.18 -10.81 1.31
CA ALA A 83 24.05 -11.61 2.17
C ALA A 83 24.50 -12.93 1.52
N PHE A 84 23.75 -13.44 0.53
CA PHE A 84 24.01 -14.77 -0.07
C PHE A 84 24.38 -14.72 -1.56
N LEU A 85 23.98 -13.66 -2.29
CA LEU A 85 24.22 -13.56 -3.71
C LEU A 85 25.55 -12.87 -4.02
N PRO A 86 26.33 -13.37 -4.99
CA PRO A 86 27.59 -12.75 -5.44
C PRO A 86 27.37 -11.56 -6.39
N PHE A 87 26.13 -11.20 -6.69
CA PHE A 87 25.74 -10.09 -7.55
C PHE A 87 24.56 -9.31 -6.93
N LEU A 88 24.28 -8.10 -7.44
CA LEU A 88 23.15 -7.30 -6.98
C LEU A 88 21.84 -8.02 -7.27
N PRO A 89 20.99 -8.22 -6.25
CA PRO A 89 19.76 -9.01 -6.38
C PRO A 89 18.71 -8.34 -7.29
N MET A 90 18.72 -7.01 -7.38
CA MET A 90 17.86 -6.25 -8.28
C MET A 90 18.61 -5.01 -8.80
N ALA A 91 18.47 -4.71 -10.08
CA ALA A 91 19.02 -3.49 -10.64
C ALA A 91 18.27 -2.27 -10.14
N SER A 92 18.98 -1.14 -9.98
CA SER A 92 18.39 0.11 -9.48
C SER A 92 17.19 0.58 -10.30
N LEU A 93 17.21 0.38 -11.61
CA LEU A 93 16.09 0.71 -12.49
C LEU A 93 14.84 -0.12 -12.16
N HIS A 94 14.98 -1.41 -11.87
CA HIS A 94 13.88 -2.28 -11.48
C HIS A 94 13.24 -1.81 -10.17
N LEU A 95 14.04 -1.39 -9.18
CA LEU A 95 13.53 -0.85 -7.91
C LEU A 95 12.75 0.45 -8.11
N ILE A 96 13.23 1.35 -8.97
CA ILE A 96 12.52 2.59 -9.29
C ILE A 96 11.19 2.29 -9.98
N LEU A 97 11.19 1.42 -10.98
CA LEU A 97 9.96 1.03 -11.69
C LEU A 97 8.95 0.34 -10.78
N LEU A 98 9.44 -0.59 -9.94
CA LEU A 98 8.61 -1.29 -8.97
C LEU A 98 7.86 -0.31 -8.05
N ASN A 99 8.61 0.62 -7.45
CA ASN A 99 8.03 1.62 -6.56
C ASN A 99 7.08 2.57 -7.31
N LEU A 100 7.45 3.03 -8.51
CA LEU A 100 6.63 3.94 -9.30
C LEU A 100 5.27 3.31 -9.67
N ILE A 101 5.27 2.07 -10.16
CA ILE A 101 4.05 1.36 -10.54
C ILE A 101 3.18 1.10 -9.32
N TYR A 102 3.80 0.72 -8.20
CA TYR A 102 3.09 0.53 -6.93
C TYR A 102 2.47 1.83 -6.42
N ASP A 103 3.21 2.92 -6.42
CA ASP A 103 2.73 4.23 -5.97
C ASP A 103 1.57 4.74 -6.84
N ILE A 104 1.65 4.59 -8.17
CA ILE A 104 0.55 4.90 -9.09
C ILE A 104 -0.69 4.08 -8.71
N SER A 105 -0.54 2.79 -8.45
CA SER A 105 -1.65 1.93 -8.02
C SER A 105 -2.25 2.38 -6.70
N CYS A 106 -1.43 2.84 -5.76
CA CYS A 106 -1.85 3.35 -4.46
C CYS A 106 -2.64 4.67 -4.54
N THR A 107 -2.49 5.46 -5.61
CA THR A 107 -3.25 6.72 -5.78
C THR A 107 -4.76 6.51 -5.82
N ALA A 108 -5.24 5.31 -6.13
CA ALA A 108 -6.66 4.97 -6.13
C ALA A 108 -7.24 4.65 -4.73
N ILE A 109 -6.40 4.43 -3.71
CA ILE A 109 -6.85 4.04 -2.36
C ILE A 109 -7.84 5.03 -1.72
N PRO A 110 -7.74 6.36 -1.90
CA PRO A 110 -8.74 7.29 -1.37
C PRO A 110 -10.18 6.99 -1.79
N TRP A 111 -10.36 6.41 -2.97
CA TRP A 111 -11.68 6.02 -3.51
C TRP A 111 -12.03 4.55 -3.27
N ASP A 112 -11.24 3.83 -2.45
CA ASP A 112 -11.52 2.43 -2.19
C ASP A 112 -12.72 2.24 -1.26
N ASN A 113 -13.42 1.12 -1.48
CA ASN A 113 -14.54 0.71 -0.66
C ASN A 113 -14.09 0.37 0.76
N VAL A 114 -14.87 0.81 1.74
CA VAL A 114 -14.62 0.51 3.17
C VAL A 114 -15.70 -0.42 3.68
N ASP A 115 -15.30 -1.48 4.35
CA ASP A 115 -16.23 -2.46 4.95
C ASP A 115 -17.12 -1.79 6.01
N ALA A 116 -18.43 -2.02 5.95
CA ALA A 116 -19.42 -1.40 6.85
C ALA A 116 -19.12 -1.66 8.33
N GLU A 117 -18.55 -2.80 8.67
CA GLU A 117 -18.14 -3.15 10.03
C GLU A 117 -17.01 -2.26 10.56
N TYR A 118 -16.13 -1.80 9.68
CA TYR A 118 -15.06 -0.87 10.04
C TYR A 118 -15.61 0.50 10.44
N LEU A 119 -16.69 0.93 9.79
CA LEU A 119 -17.32 2.24 10.01
C LEU A 119 -18.16 2.32 11.29
N LYS A 120 -18.59 1.18 11.86
CA LYS A 120 -19.44 1.16 13.07
C LYS A 120 -18.73 1.70 14.30
N VAL A 121 -17.44 1.50 14.43
CA VAL A 121 -16.66 1.86 15.62
C VAL A 121 -15.69 2.98 15.28
N PRO A 122 -15.72 4.11 16.00
CA PRO A 122 -14.72 5.17 15.84
C PRO A 122 -13.32 4.65 16.18
N ARG A 123 -12.33 5.07 15.43
CA ARG A 123 -10.95 4.65 15.61
C ARG A 123 -10.04 5.84 15.83
N THR A 124 -9.04 5.64 16.66
CA THR A 124 -7.99 6.62 16.94
C THR A 124 -6.70 6.21 16.24
N TRP A 125 -5.81 7.17 16.09
CA TRP A 125 -4.47 6.91 15.57
C TRP A 125 -3.70 5.99 16.53
N ASP A 126 -3.18 4.89 16.00
CA ASP A 126 -2.39 3.91 16.74
C ASP A 126 -1.10 3.59 15.96
N ALA A 127 -0.04 4.33 16.28
CA ALA A 127 1.29 4.13 15.69
C ALA A 127 1.89 2.77 16.08
N SER A 128 1.59 2.28 17.30
CA SER A 128 2.11 1.00 17.79
C SER A 128 1.49 -0.17 17.03
N GLY A 129 0.22 -0.06 16.67
CA GLY A 129 -0.48 -1.03 15.82
C GLY A 129 0.08 -1.09 14.41
N ILE A 130 0.48 0.05 13.84
CA ILE A 130 1.13 0.11 12.52
C ILE A 130 2.51 -0.57 12.58
N SER A 131 3.34 -0.24 13.58
CA SER A 131 4.66 -0.84 13.75
C SER A 131 4.59 -2.35 13.93
N ARG A 132 3.66 -2.83 14.76
CA ARG A 132 3.43 -4.27 14.94
C ARG A 132 2.99 -4.93 13.64
N PHE A 133 2.09 -4.31 12.89
CA PHE A 133 1.65 -4.82 11.59
C PHE A 133 2.83 -4.94 10.62
N MET A 134 3.66 -3.92 10.51
CA MET A 134 4.84 -3.90 9.64
C MET A 134 5.85 -5.00 10.01
N LEU A 135 6.14 -5.17 11.31
CA LEU A 135 7.06 -6.19 11.81
C LEU A 135 6.59 -7.62 11.58
N TRP A 136 5.28 -7.86 11.48
CA TRP A 136 4.74 -9.18 11.17
C TRP A 136 4.57 -9.40 9.67
N MET A 137 4.00 -8.45 8.96
CA MET A 137 3.68 -8.60 7.53
C MET A 137 4.92 -8.51 6.63
N GLY A 138 5.91 -7.70 6.99
CA GLY A 138 7.14 -7.59 6.22
C GLY A 138 7.89 -8.91 6.07
N PRO A 139 8.27 -9.59 7.17
CA PRO A 139 8.95 -10.89 7.08
C PRO A 139 8.11 -11.99 6.40
N VAL A 140 6.78 -11.96 6.55
CA VAL A 140 5.91 -12.91 5.84
C VAL A 140 5.98 -12.70 4.33
N SER A 141 5.98 -11.46 3.85
CA SER A 141 6.19 -11.14 2.43
C SER A 141 7.56 -11.63 1.96
N SER A 142 8.61 -11.36 2.74
CA SER A 142 9.99 -11.76 2.38
C SER A 142 10.19 -13.27 2.32
N LEU A 143 9.33 -14.06 2.95
CA LEU A 143 9.37 -15.53 2.83
C LEU A 143 9.09 -15.98 1.39
N PHE A 144 8.17 -15.31 0.70
CA PHE A 144 7.89 -15.57 -0.71
C PHE A 144 9.06 -15.15 -1.59
N ASP A 145 9.67 -13.99 -1.31
CA ASP A 145 10.88 -13.54 -2.00
C ASP A 145 12.01 -14.56 -1.85
N ILE A 146 12.27 -15.06 -0.63
CA ILE A 146 13.30 -16.07 -0.37
C ILE A 146 13.01 -17.36 -1.13
N ALA A 147 11.77 -17.82 -1.16
CA ALA A 147 11.39 -19.00 -1.94
C ALA A 147 11.66 -18.78 -3.44
N THR A 148 11.34 -17.60 -3.96
CA THR A 148 11.63 -17.19 -5.34
C THR A 148 13.13 -17.13 -5.61
N TYR A 149 13.95 -16.62 -4.69
CA TYR A 149 15.41 -16.62 -4.82
C TYR A 149 15.98 -18.02 -4.97
N LEU A 150 15.52 -18.95 -4.15
CA LEU A 150 15.95 -20.35 -4.24
C LEU A 150 15.55 -20.95 -5.60
N LEU A 151 14.32 -20.73 -6.04
CA LEU A 151 13.83 -21.21 -7.32
C LEU A 151 14.62 -20.60 -8.50
N LEU A 152 14.84 -19.29 -8.49
CA LEU A 152 15.58 -18.60 -9.56
C LEU A 152 17.04 -19.03 -9.58
N TYR A 153 17.71 -19.08 -8.43
CA TYR A 153 19.14 -19.35 -8.35
C TYR A 153 19.50 -20.81 -8.62
N PHE A 154 18.71 -21.76 -8.14
CA PHE A 154 19.02 -23.19 -8.23
C PHE A 154 18.31 -23.93 -9.35
N VAL A 155 17.23 -23.36 -9.92
CA VAL A 155 16.43 -24.06 -10.93
C VAL A 155 16.38 -23.25 -12.24
N ILE A 156 15.80 -22.07 -12.24
CA ILE A 156 15.45 -21.36 -13.49
C ILE A 156 16.70 -20.82 -14.19
N ALA A 157 17.56 -20.09 -13.49
CA ALA A 157 18.75 -19.53 -14.11
C ALA A 157 19.76 -20.60 -14.56
N PRO A 158 20.04 -21.66 -13.79
CA PRO A 158 20.84 -22.80 -14.29
C PRO A 158 20.25 -23.46 -15.54
N MET A 159 18.94 -23.71 -15.60
CA MET A 159 18.29 -24.28 -16.79
C MET A 159 18.57 -23.46 -18.06
N ALA A 160 18.56 -22.13 -17.94
CA ALA A 160 18.83 -21.22 -19.05
C ALA A 160 20.34 -21.05 -19.36
N CYS A 161 21.22 -21.47 -18.43
CA CYS A 161 22.69 -21.37 -18.53
C CYS A 161 23.38 -22.75 -18.67
N GLY A 162 22.71 -23.72 -19.27
CA GLY A 162 23.29 -25.04 -19.57
C GLY A 162 23.44 -25.96 -18.34
N GLY A 163 22.61 -25.77 -17.31
CA GLY A 163 22.60 -26.57 -16.09
C GLY A 163 23.67 -26.17 -15.05
N MET A 164 24.40 -25.09 -15.29
CA MET A 164 25.48 -24.62 -14.40
C MET A 164 24.98 -23.56 -13.43
N THR A 165 25.43 -23.65 -12.17
CA THR A 165 25.20 -22.61 -11.17
C THR A 165 26.12 -21.41 -11.40
N PHE A 166 25.81 -20.25 -10.82
CA PHE A 166 26.60 -19.03 -10.99
C PHE A 166 28.09 -19.23 -10.68
N ALA A 167 28.41 -19.98 -9.63
CA ALA A 167 29.79 -20.26 -9.22
C ALA A 167 30.57 -21.15 -10.21
N GLN A 168 29.88 -21.89 -11.07
CA GLN A 168 30.47 -22.78 -12.08
C GLN A 168 30.68 -22.07 -13.43
N LEU A 169 30.05 -20.89 -13.61
CA LEU A 169 30.15 -20.13 -14.83
C LEU A 169 31.49 -19.36 -14.87
N THR A 170 32.37 -19.69 -15.83
CA THR A 170 33.62 -19.02 -16.05
C THR A 170 33.54 -17.91 -17.11
N ASN A 171 32.50 -17.94 -17.95
CA ASN A 171 32.27 -16.94 -19.00
C ASN A 171 31.48 -15.75 -18.43
N PRO A 172 32.03 -14.52 -18.45
CA PRO A 172 31.36 -13.31 -17.94
C PRO A 172 30.00 -13.06 -18.58
N ALA A 173 29.86 -13.29 -19.89
CA ALA A 173 28.58 -13.09 -20.58
C ALA A 173 27.49 -14.05 -20.08
N MET A 174 27.84 -15.25 -19.63
CA MET A 174 26.90 -16.20 -19.05
C MET A 174 26.58 -15.84 -17.59
N GLN A 175 27.52 -15.26 -16.86
CA GLN A 175 27.28 -14.71 -15.52
C GLN A 175 26.31 -13.52 -15.57
N ASP A 176 26.52 -12.61 -16.52
CA ASP A 176 25.61 -11.47 -16.74
C ASP A 176 24.20 -11.94 -17.12
N LYS A 177 24.10 -12.95 -18.00
CA LYS A 177 22.82 -13.55 -18.36
C LYS A 177 22.13 -14.19 -17.14
N PHE A 178 22.88 -14.90 -16.29
CA PHE A 178 22.35 -15.50 -15.08
C PHE A 178 21.80 -14.44 -14.12
N ALA A 179 22.58 -13.38 -13.86
CA ALA A 179 22.18 -12.26 -13.01
C ALA A 179 20.96 -11.52 -13.57
N ALA A 180 20.92 -11.27 -14.88
CA ALA A 180 19.79 -10.63 -15.53
C ALA A 180 18.50 -11.45 -15.41
N LEU A 181 18.57 -12.77 -15.60
CA LEU A 181 17.43 -13.67 -15.41
C LEU A 181 16.92 -13.67 -13.98
N PHE A 182 17.85 -13.70 -13.01
CA PHE A 182 17.49 -13.64 -11.60
C PHE A 182 16.79 -12.32 -11.25
N GLN A 183 17.38 -11.18 -11.64
CA GLN A 183 16.85 -9.84 -11.39
C GLN A 183 15.46 -9.65 -12.02
N THR A 184 15.29 -10.11 -13.26
CA THR A 184 14.01 -10.06 -13.96
C THR A 184 12.95 -10.93 -13.30
N GLY A 185 13.31 -12.15 -12.93
CA GLY A 185 12.39 -13.08 -12.29
C GLY A 185 11.89 -12.55 -10.93
N TRP A 186 12.79 -11.99 -10.13
CA TRP A 186 12.39 -11.36 -8.87
C TRP A 186 11.57 -10.08 -9.08
N PHE A 187 11.89 -9.26 -10.07
CA PHE A 187 11.08 -8.08 -10.42
C PHE A 187 9.64 -8.47 -10.76
N ILE A 188 9.44 -9.50 -11.59
CA ILE A 188 8.11 -9.99 -11.96
C ILE A 188 7.36 -10.52 -10.72
N GLU A 189 8.00 -11.32 -9.91
CA GLU A 189 7.41 -11.86 -8.69
C GLU A 189 7.01 -10.73 -7.73
N SER A 190 7.91 -9.78 -7.47
CA SER A 190 7.64 -8.64 -6.59
C SER A 190 6.47 -7.78 -7.07
N MET A 191 6.31 -7.58 -8.38
CA MET A 191 5.15 -6.88 -8.93
C MET A 191 3.85 -7.61 -8.66
N TRP A 192 3.82 -8.94 -8.83
CA TRP A 192 2.65 -9.75 -8.55
C TRP A 192 2.31 -9.77 -7.06
N THR A 193 3.29 -10.05 -6.22
CA THR A 193 3.11 -10.15 -4.76
C THR A 193 2.67 -8.82 -4.16
N GLN A 194 3.29 -7.70 -4.53
CA GLN A 194 2.89 -6.38 -4.04
C GLN A 194 1.46 -6.02 -4.45
N THR A 195 1.07 -6.32 -5.68
CA THR A 195 -0.30 -6.07 -6.15
C THR A 195 -1.31 -6.92 -5.40
N LEU A 196 -1.03 -8.21 -5.20
CA LEU A 196 -1.91 -9.10 -4.45
C LEU A 196 -1.99 -8.72 -2.97
N VAL A 197 -0.87 -8.38 -2.35
CA VAL A 197 -0.80 -7.93 -0.96
C VAL A 197 -1.60 -6.66 -0.74
N MET A 198 -1.63 -5.72 -1.70
CA MET A 198 -2.50 -4.55 -1.63
C MET A 198 -3.97 -4.96 -1.45
N HIS A 199 -4.45 -5.91 -2.25
CA HIS A 199 -5.82 -6.41 -2.13
C HIS A 199 -6.08 -7.17 -0.83
N MET A 200 -5.08 -7.82 -0.25
CA MET A 200 -5.19 -8.53 1.04
C MET A 200 -5.19 -7.57 2.22
N ILE A 201 -4.35 -6.54 2.23
CA ILE A 201 -4.22 -5.60 3.35
C ILE A 201 -5.44 -4.65 3.46
N ARG A 202 -6.11 -4.35 2.34
CA ARG A 202 -7.24 -3.42 2.31
C ARG A 202 -8.45 -3.84 3.15
N THR A 203 -8.61 -5.13 3.43
CA THR A 203 -9.77 -5.68 4.14
C THR A 203 -9.35 -6.78 5.11
N LYS A 204 -10.18 -7.01 6.13
CA LYS A 204 -10.05 -8.18 7.02
C LYS A 204 -10.86 -9.39 6.53
N LYS A 205 -11.66 -9.21 5.49
CA LYS A 205 -12.47 -10.24 4.86
C LYS A 205 -11.68 -10.92 3.73
N LEU A 206 -12.25 -11.98 3.18
CA LEU A 206 -11.65 -12.60 1.99
C LEU A 206 -11.71 -11.64 0.80
N PRO A 207 -10.54 -11.22 0.26
CA PRO A 207 -10.51 -10.33 -0.90
C PRO A 207 -11.21 -10.98 -2.10
N PHE A 208 -11.79 -10.15 -2.96
CA PHE A 208 -12.50 -10.54 -4.19
C PHE A 208 -13.82 -11.30 -3.96
N ILE A 209 -14.02 -11.97 -2.82
CA ILE A 209 -15.22 -12.77 -2.53
C ILE A 209 -16.14 -12.02 -1.58
N GLN A 210 -15.64 -11.57 -0.45
CA GLN A 210 -16.43 -10.93 0.61
C GLN A 210 -16.28 -9.40 0.65
N SER A 211 -15.19 -8.88 0.12
CA SER A 211 -14.93 -7.45 0.03
C SER A 211 -14.33 -7.13 -1.34
N HIS A 212 -15.05 -6.31 -2.10
CA HIS A 212 -14.64 -5.89 -3.43
C HIS A 212 -13.91 -4.55 -3.36
N ALA A 213 -12.77 -4.45 -4.05
CA ALA A 213 -12.10 -3.18 -4.25
C ALA A 213 -12.96 -2.26 -5.13
N SER A 214 -12.76 -0.97 -4.99
CA SER A 214 -13.40 0.00 -5.89
C SER A 214 -12.88 -0.16 -7.31
N LEU A 215 -13.67 0.27 -8.29
CA LEU A 215 -13.28 0.18 -9.71
C LEU A 215 -11.94 0.87 -10.01
N PRO A 216 -11.64 2.08 -9.48
CA PRO A 216 -10.32 2.71 -9.69
C PRO A 216 -9.16 1.85 -9.18
N VAL A 217 -9.29 1.23 -8.00
CA VAL A 217 -8.25 0.35 -7.43
C VAL A 217 -8.05 -0.88 -8.32
N MET A 218 -9.13 -1.51 -8.77
CA MET A 218 -9.07 -2.66 -9.66
C MET A 218 -8.41 -2.30 -11.00
N LEU A 219 -8.79 -1.20 -11.61
CA LEU A 219 -8.24 -0.76 -12.90
C LEU A 219 -6.75 -0.42 -12.80
N LEU A 220 -6.33 0.35 -11.79
CA LEU A 220 -4.92 0.73 -11.66
C LEU A 220 -4.02 -0.46 -11.29
N THR A 221 -4.48 -1.37 -10.46
CA THR A 221 -3.72 -2.59 -10.15
C THR A 221 -3.62 -3.52 -11.35
N MET A 222 -4.68 -3.68 -12.13
CA MET A 222 -4.66 -4.46 -13.38
C MET A 222 -3.79 -3.81 -14.45
N LEU A 223 -3.82 -2.48 -14.57
CA LEU A 223 -2.92 -1.73 -15.45
C LEU A 223 -1.46 -1.93 -15.04
N GLY A 224 -1.15 -1.83 -13.74
CA GLY A 224 0.18 -2.09 -13.21
C GLY A 224 0.69 -3.48 -13.57
N LEU A 225 -0.12 -4.51 -13.37
CA LEU A 225 0.22 -5.88 -13.77
C LEU A 225 0.35 -6.03 -15.30
N SER A 226 -0.47 -5.35 -16.08
CA SER A 226 -0.39 -5.34 -17.55
C SER A 226 0.93 -4.74 -18.05
N LEU A 227 1.46 -3.72 -17.37
CA LEU A 227 2.74 -3.10 -17.73
C LEU A 227 3.93 -4.07 -17.61
N ILE A 228 3.83 -5.13 -16.80
CA ILE A 228 4.86 -6.18 -16.72
C ILE A 228 5.06 -6.82 -18.09
N HIS A 229 3.99 -7.13 -18.80
CA HIS A 229 4.06 -7.74 -20.14
C HIS A 229 4.64 -6.79 -21.21
N ILE A 230 4.50 -5.48 -21.01
CA ILE A 230 5.02 -4.47 -21.95
C ILE A 230 6.50 -4.19 -21.66
N SER A 231 6.88 -4.19 -20.39
CA SER A 231 8.24 -3.91 -19.93
C SER A 231 9.08 -5.17 -19.74
N GLU A 232 8.67 -6.34 -20.31
CA GLU A 232 9.45 -7.57 -20.20
C GLU A 232 10.92 -7.30 -20.52
N PRO A 233 11.82 -7.20 -19.51
CA PRO A 233 13.23 -6.92 -19.75
C PRO A 233 13.92 -8.06 -20.49
N THR A 234 13.28 -9.21 -20.61
CA THR A 234 13.70 -10.32 -21.45
C THR A 234 13.79 -9.98 -22.93
N ARG A 235 12.99 -9.01 -23.44
CA ARG A 235 13.13 -8.52 -24.82
C ARG A 235 14.32 -7.58 -25.01
N LEU A 236 14.85 -6.99 -23.94
CA LEU A 236 16.04 -6.12 -23.98
C LEU A 236 17.33 -6.88 -23.67
N ALA A 237 17.25 -8.11 -23.16
CA ALA A 237 18.39 -8.98 -22.84
C ALA A 237 18.65 -10.08 -23.90
N LEU A 238 17.86 -10.11 -24.97
CA LEU A 238 18.04 -10.93 -26.19
C LEU A 238 18.45 -10.07 -27.38
#